data_af568a1eabb480b1ccbaa5c91134434f
#
_entry.id   af568a1eabb480b1ccbaa5c91134434f
#
_cell.length_a   1.000
_cell.length_b   1.000
_cell.length_c   1.000
_cell.angle_alpha   90.00
_cell.angle_beta   90.00
_cell.angle_gamma   90.00
#
_symmetry.space_group_name_H-M   'P 1'
#
loop_
_entity.id
_entity.type
_entity.pdbx_description
1 polymer ?
#
loop_
_entity_poly.entity_id
_entity_poly.type
_entity_poly.pdbx_seq_one_letter_code
_entity_poly.pdbx_strand_id
1 'polypeptide(L)' 'MINLLLFLGGTFQHHSGREYELLMITNQQSDDQQKFPITAVYKSKKDNLVWSRPVQDFIQNFTLIA' A
#
# COMPACT_ATOMS: atom_id res chain seq x y z
N MET A 1 -13.42 -4.35 -6.72
CA MET A 1 -12.44 -3.73 -5.79
C MET A 1 -11.35 -4.73 -5.47
N ILE A 2 -10.10 -4.30 -5.53
CA ILE A 2 -8.97 -5.17 -5.22
C ILE A 2 -8.89 -5.36 -3.71
N ASN A 3 -8.77 -6.62 -3.28
CA ASN A 3 -8.46 -6.91 -1.88
C ASN A 3 -6.95 -6.99 -1.73
N LEU A 4 -6.35 -5.90 -1.24
CA LEU A 4 -4.88 -5.81 -1.09
C LEU A 4 -4.30 -6.87 -0.16
N LEU A 5 -5.10 -7.41 0.77
CA LEU A 5 -4.61 -8.46 1.67
C LEU A 5 -4.17 -9.71 0.90
N LEU A 6 -4.71 -9.94 -0.30
CA LEU A 6 -4.31 -11.06 -1.14
C LEU A 6 -2.94 -10.87 -1.79
N PHE A 7 -2.41 -9.65 -1.74
CA PHE A 7 -1.18 -9.29 -2.45
C PHE A 7 -0.06 -8.83 -1.52
N LEU A 8 -0.15 -9.18 -0.23
CA LEU A 8 0.96 -8.90 0.69
C LEU A 8 2.23 -9.58 0.19
N GLY A 9 3.34 -8.84 0.22
CA GLY A 9 4.60 -9.28 -0.36
C GLY A 9 4.74 -9.04 -1.84
N GLY A 10 3.65 -8.62 -2.52
CA GLY A 10 3.68 -8.32 -3.93
C GLY A 10 4.42 -7.03 -4.25
N THR A 11 4.90 -6.94 -5.50
CA THR A 11 5.57 -5.74 -6.01
C THR A 11 4.55 -4.85 -6.70
N PHE A 12 4.52 -3.59 -6.27
CA PHE A 12 3.67 -2.57 -6.87
C PHE A 12 4.55 -1.47 -7.46
N GLN A 13 4.10 -0.91 -8.59
CA GLN A 13 4.79 0.19 -9.22
C GLN A 13 3.97 1.47 -9.08
N HIS A 14 4.60 2.51 -8.53
CA HIS A 14 4.03 3.84 -8.49
C HIS A 14 4.06 4.44 -9.90
N HIS A 15 3.13 5.38 -10.19
CA HIS A 15 3.09 5.98 -11.52
C HIS A 15 4.36 6.75 -11.89
N SER A 16 5.22 7.04 -10.91
CA SER A 16 6.55 7.63 -11.17
C SER A 16 7.56 6.60 -11.72
N GLY A 17 7.23 5.31 -11.73
CA GLY A 17 8.11 4.24 -12.15
C GLY A 17 8.80 3.50 -11.02
N ARG A 18 8.78 4.03 -9.80
CA ARG A 18 9.43 3.37 -8.66
C ARG A 18 8.65 2.15 -8.21
N GLU A 19 9.37 1.14 -7.74
CA GLU A 19 8.78 -0.12 -7.29
C GLU A 19 8.85 -0.26 -5.78
N TYR A 20 7.80 -0.86 -5.22
CA TYR A 20 7.62 -1.02 -3.79
C TYR A 20 7.09 -2.41 -3.48
N GLU A 21 7.39 -2.89 -2.29
CA GLU A 21 6.80 -4.12 -1.76
C GLU A 21 5.72 -3.78 -0.76
N LEU A 22 4.53 -4.34 -0.93
CA LEU A 22 3.43 -4.15 0.02
C LEU A 22 3.69 -5.02 1.24
N LEU A 23 3.87 -4.39 2.41
CA LEU A 23 4.23 -5.10 3.64
C LEU A 23 3.02 -5.51 4.46
N MET A 24 2.09 -4.58 4.66
CA MET A 24 0.92 -4.84 5.52
C MET A 24 -0.17 -3.80 5.29
N ILE A 25 -1.35 -4.13 5.78
CA ILE A 25 -2.47 -3.19 5.84
C ILE A 25 -2.79 -2.97 7.31
N THR A 26 -2.83 -1.72 7.73
CA THR A 26 -3.10 -1.34 9.12
C THR A 26 -4.51 -0.78 9.27
N ASN A 27 -4.96 -0.70 10.52
CA ASN A 27 -6.26 -0.12 10.87
C ASN A 27 -7.45 -0.82 10.21
N GLN A 28 -7.33 -2.13 9.98
CA GLN A 28 -8.37 -2.87 9.25
C GLN A 28 -9.71 -2.90 9.97
N GLN A 29 -9.69 -2.74 11.30
CA GLN A 29 -10.88 -2.78 12.13
C GLN A 29 -11.38 -1.38 12.51
N SER A 30 -10.83 -0.36 11.87
CA SER A 30 -11.16 1.02 12.21
C SER A 30 -12.61 1.35 11.87
N ASP A 31 -13.31 1.97 12.82
CA ASP A 31 -14.66 2.51 12.61
C ASP A 31 -14.64 4.03 12.41
N ASP A 32 -13.45 4.63 12.37
CA ASP A 32 -13.28 6.07 12.12
C ASP A 32 -12.22 6.27 11.05
N GLN A 33 -12.66 6.28 9.79
CA GLN A 33 -11.74 6.36 8.65
C GLN A 33 -11.09 7.74 8.49
N GLN A 34 -11.58 8.76 9.18
CA GLN A 34 -10.94 10.07 9.15
C GLN A 34 -9.74 10.13 10.08
N LYS A 35 -9.86 9.58 11.29
CA LYS A 35 -8.77 9.54 12.25
C LYS A 35 -7.81 8.39 12.03
N PHE A 36 -8.36 7.22 11.69
CA PHE A 36 -7.59 5.98 11.56
C PHE A 36 -7.95 5.30 10.25
N PRO A 37 -7.58 5.87 9.10
CA PRO A 37 -7.90 5.25 7.82
C PRO A 37 -7.20 3.90 7.66
N ILE A 38 -7.86 2.97 6.98
CA ILE A 38 -7.20 1.73 6.57
C ILE A 38 -6.02 2.11 5.70
N THR A 39 -4.82 1.67 6.08
CA THR A 39 -3.57 2.21 5.54
C THR A 39 -2.70 1.10 4.97
N ALA A 40 -2.17 1.32 3.78
CA ALA A 40 -1.17 0.45 3.18
C ALA A 40 0.22 0.87 3.65
N VAL A 41 1.01 -0.10 4.12
CA VAL A 41 2.42 0.11 4.51
C VAL A 41 3.27 -0.63 3.49
N TYR A 42 4.23 0.08 2.91
CA TYR A 42 5.02 -0.46 1.79
C TYR A 42 6.45 0.04 1.88
N LYS A 43 7.35 -0.71 1.26
CA LYS A 43 8.79 -0.45 1.32
C LYS A 43 9.35 -0.22 -0.08
N SER A 44 10.10 0.85 -0.25
CA SER A 44 10.79 1.13 -1.51
C SER A 44 11.86 0.08 -1.76
N LYS A 45 11.87 -0.50 -2.95
CA LYS A 45 12.91 -1.47 -3.33
C LYS A 45 14.26 -0.80 -3.57
N LYS A 46 14.26 0.49 -3.85
CA LYS A 46 15.49 1.23 -4.15
C LYS A 46 16.31 1.49 -2.89
N ASP A 47 15.67 1.90 -1.79
CA ASP A 47 16.38 2.38 -0.60
C ASP A 47 15.88 1.75 0.70
N ASN A 48 14.92 0.82 0.63
CA ASN A 48 14.33 0.12 1.76
C ASN A 48 13.59 1.03 2.76
N LEU A 49 13.29 2.26 2.38
CA LEU A 49 12.50 3.15 3.22
C LEU A 49 11.05 2.69 3.24
N VAL A 50 10.44 2.77 4.41
CA VAL A 50 9.05 2.33 4.62
C VAL A 50 8.14 3.55 4.59
N TRP A 51 7.07 3.44 3.83
CA TRP A 51 6.08 4.49 3.61
C TRP A 51 4.71 3.96 3.95
N SER A 52 3.77 4.86 4.15
CA SER A 52 2.37 4.48 4.36
C SER A 52 1.46 5.53 3.75
N ARG A 53 0.28 5.08 3.30
CA ARG A 53 -0.78 5.97 2.83
C ARG A 53 -2.11 5.23 2.94
N PRO A 54 -3.23 5.96 3.00
CA PRO A 54 -4.53 5.31 2.97
C PRO A 54 -4.68 4.39 1.77
N VAL A 55 -5.37 3.27 1.97
CA VAL A 55 -5.52 2.24 0.94
C VAL A 55 -6.07 2.81 -0.36
N GLN A 56 -7.02 3.74 -0.30
CA GLN A 56 -7.59 4.33 -1.52
C GLN A 56 -6.54 5.08 -2.32
N ASP A 57 -5.66 5.84 -1.65
CA ASP A 57 -4.56 6.53 -2.31
C ASP A 57 -3.58 5.53 -2.92
N PHE A 58 -3.31 4.44 -2.20
CA PHE A 58 -2.41 3.40 -2.69
C PHE A 58 -2.96 2.78 -3.97
N ILE A 59 -4.22 2.39 -3.97
CA ILE A 59 -4.86 1.76 -5.14
C ILE A 59 -4.86 2.69 -6.35
N GLN A 60 -5.06 3.99 -6.12
CA GLN A 60 -5.12 4.95 -7.22
C GLN A 60 -3.77 5.22 -7.86
N ASN A 61 -2.68 5.09 -7.11
CA ASN A 61 -1.36 5.52 -7.56
C ASN A 61 -0.38 4.38 -7.82
N PHE A 62 -0.72 3.15 -7.47
CA PHE A 62 0.15 2.00 -7.61
C PHE A 62 -0.54 0.89 -8.40
N THR A 63 0.26 0.17 -9.17
CA THR A 63 -0.21 -0.96 -9.98
C THR A 63 0.56 -2.22 -9.59
N LEU A 64 -0.15 -3.31 -9.35
CA LEU A 64 0.49 -4.60 -9.07
C LEU A 64 1.22 -5.10 -10.32
N ILE A 65 2.50 -5.43 -10.19
CA ILE A 65 3.30 -5.90 -11.31
C ILE A 65 3.93 -7.28 -11.07
N ALA A 66 4.00 -7.74 -9.81
CA ALA A 66 4.54 -9.08 -9.56
C ALA A 66 4.07 -9.68 -8.21
#